data_7afd8d57b73524802215f2731ec73310
#
_entry.id   7afd8d57b73524802215f2731ec73310
#
_cell.length_a   1.000
_cell.length_b   1.000
_cell.length_c   1.000
_cell.angle_alpha   90.00
_cell.angle_beta   90.00
_cell.angle_gamma   90.00
#
_symmetry.space_group_name_H-M   'P 1'
#
loop_
_entity.id
_entity.type
_entity.pdbx_description
1 polymer ?
#
loop_
_entity_poly.entity_id
_entity_poly.type
_entity_poly.pdbx_seq_one_letter_code
_entity_poly.pdbx_strand_id
1 'polypeptide(L)'
;MSIGRDFIGPFQLLRMIRSGTTTQVWEALRTGEKERIALKVLMKDYRKDKYEIGQLKHEANVASTLDHENVIKIFGYHDEQGYPLVAMQLFNAKNMKIAMREHRDLMLPNISVIIRKCALGLQHMHDKGWVHCDIKPDNFLTDEHCNLKVIDFSIAVKDKKSLFGSRPKAIRGTRSYMAPEQIRRKQPTPASDVYGLGCVIFELLSAKTPFTGNSPDELLKKHLSAPIPSLEACSDATKEFANLVKKMLAKDPAKRVKSMNEFLHEYKSIQMFRPGKRPEGFKR
;
A
#
# COMPACT_ATOMS: atom_id res chain seq x y z
N MET A 1 28.80 14.52 -16.33
CA MET A 1 28.92 13.29 -15.54
C MET A 1 28.72 12.12 -16.48
N SER A 2 29.73 11.29 -16.68
CA SER A 2 29.71 10.23 -17.67
C SER A 2 28.67 9.18 -17.30
N ILE A 3 27.68 9.01 -18.15
CA ILE A 3 26.73 7.91 -18.13
C ILE A 3 27.50 6.67 -18.57
N GLY A 4 28.22 6.06 -17.62
CA GLY A 4 28.86 4.78 -17.83
C GLY A 4 27.85 3.67 -17.77
N ARG A 5 27.41 3.24 -18.93
CA ARG A 5 26.62 2.05 -19.24
C ARG A 5 25.26 1.95 -18.55
N ASP A 6 24.25 2.15 -19.33
CA ASP A 6 22.83 1.95 -19.05
C ASP A 6 22.44 0.48 -18.82
N PHE A 7 23.34 -0.37 -18.29
CA PHE A 7 23.11 -1.79 -18.12
C PHE A 7 23.42 -2.27 -16.69
N ILE A 8 22.57 -3.13 -16.16
CA ILE A 8 22.82 -3.96 -14.97
C ILE A 8 22.61 -5.42 -15.39
N GLY A 9 23.70 -6.18 -15.53
CA GLY A 9 23.64 -7.54 -16.09
C GLY A 9 22.92 -7.55 -17.45
N PRO A 10 21.87 -8.36 -17.63
CA PRO A 10 21.12 -8.43 -18.89
C PRO A 10 20.09 -7.30 -19.05
N PHE A 11 20.01 -6.33 -18.15
CA PHE A 11 18.99 -5.30 -18.16
C PHE A 11 19.56 -3.97 -18.63
N GLN A 12 19.02 -3.45 -19.75
CA GLN A 12 19.27 -2.08 -20.18
C GLN A 12 18.35 -1.12 -19.41
N LEU A 13 18.93 -0.17 -18.69
CA LEU A 13 18.18 0.89 -18.00
C LEU A 13 17.76 1.95 -19.00
N LEU A 14 16.47 2.29 -19.00
CA LEU A 14 15.91 3.26 -19.95
C LEU A 14 15.64 4.60 -19.27
N ARG A 15 14.93 4.59 -18.14
CA ARG A 15 14.51 5.79 -17.43
C ARG A 15 14.35 5.49 -15.94
N MET A 16 14.83 6.40 -15.09
CA MET A 16 14.53 6.34 -13.66
C MET A 16 13.08 6.78 -13.41
N ILE A 17 12.29 5.88 -12.82
CA ILE A 17 10.87 6.13 -12.46
C ILE A 17 10.82 6.82 -11.10
N ARG A 18 11.61 6.34 -10.12
CA ARG A 18 11.58 6.84 -8.74
C ARG A 18 12.94 6.63 -8.07
N SER A 19 13.32 7.60 -7.23
CA SER A 19 14.40 7.44 -6.26
C SER A 19 13.83 7.48 -4.84
N GLY A 20 14.08 6.44 -4.05
CA GLY A 20 13.74 6.34 -2.63
C GLY A 20 14.96 6.59 -1.75
N THR A 21 14.90 6.15 -0.48
CA THR A 21 15.98 6.30 0.49
C THR A 21 17.12 5.30 0.25
N THR A 22 16.78 4.05 -0.03
CA THR A 22 17.76 2.95 -0.18
C THR A 22 17.73 2.30 -1.55
N THR A 23 16.65 2.53 -2.32
CA THR A 23 16.40 1.92 -3.63
C THR A 23 16.02 2.94 -4.68
N GLN A 24 16.32 2.61 -5.93
CA GLN A 24 15.81 3.29 -7.13
C GLN A 24 14.95 2.31 -7.93
N VAL A 25 13.91 2.85 -8.57
CA VAL A 25 13.08 2.09 -9.52
C VAL A 25 13.34 2.62 -10.91
N TRP A 26 13.72 1.72 -11.80
CA TRP A 26 14.06 2.00 -13.19
C TRP A 26 13.11 1.29 -14.14
N GLU A 27 12.70 1.95 -15.19
CA GLU A 27 12.19 1.30 -16.41
C GLU A 27 13.37 0.67 -17.14
N ALA A 28 13.25 -0.59 -17.52
CA ALA A 28 14.32 -1.34 -18.15
C ALA A 28 13.80 -2.29 -19.21
N LEU A 29 14.70 -2.72 -20.08
CA LEU A 29 14.47 -3.74 -21.10
C LEU A 29 15.47 -4.89 -20.86
N ARG A 30 14.99 -6.13 -20.81
CA ARG A 30 15.88 -7.28 -20.75
C ARG A 30 16.41 -7.58 -22.15
N THR A 31 17.72 -7.82 -22.25
CA THR A 31 18.38 -8.12 -23.54
C THR A 31 17.71 -9.30 -24.23
N GLY A 32 17.32 -9.11 -25.49
CA GLY A 32 16.61 -10.13 -26.28
C GLY A 32 15.10 -10.15 -26.09
N GLU A 33 14.54 -9.39 -25.18
CA GLU A 33 13.11 -9.24 -24.95
C GLU A 33 12.60 -7.90 -25.49
N LYS A 34 11.30 -7.83 -25.82
CA LYS A 34 10.64 -6.60 -26.27
C LYS A 34 9.81 -5.94 -25.16
N GLU A 35 9.48 -6.71 -24.14
CA GLU A 35 8.65 -6.22 -23.04
C GLU A 35 9.50 -5.43 -22.06
N ARG A 36 9.01 -4.23 -21.70
CA ARG A 36 9.62 -3.39 -20.69
C ARG A 36 9.20 -3.85 -19.30
N ILE A 37 10.12 -3.78 -18.38
CA ILE A 37 9.94 -4.15 -16.97
C ILE A 37 10.35 -3.00 -16.05
N ALA A 38 10.01 -3.11 -14.78
CA ALA A 38 10.54 -2.23 -13.74
C ALA A 38 11.59 -2.99 -12.91
N LEU A 39 12.70 -2.32 -12.58
CA LEU A 39 13.73 -2.84 -11.70
C LEU A 39 13.80 -1.97 -10.44
N LYS A 40 13.60 -2.58 -9.28
CA LYS A 40 13.87 -1.97 -7.96
C LYS A 40 15.28 -2.38 -7.54
N VAL A 41 16.22 -1.44 -7.59
CA VAL A 41 17.67 -1.67 -7.43
C VAL A 41 18.14 -0.98 -6.15
N LEU A 42 18.98 -1.64 -5.34
CA LEU A 42 19.66 -1.01 -4.21
C LEU A 42 20.66 0.07 -4.67
N MET A 43 20.58 1.23 -4.03
CA MET A 43 21.56 2.29 -4.23
C MET A 43 22.95 1.84 -3.77
N LYS A 44 24.01 2.44 -4.34
CA LYS A 44 25.42 2.05 -4.16
C LYS A 44 25.80 1.79 -2.70
N ASP A 45 25.39 2.67 -1.80
CA ASP A 45 25.77 2.63 -0.39
C ASP A 45 25.07 1.48 0.39
N TYR A 46 23.99 0.91 -0.16
CA TYR A 46 23.20 -0.16 0.46
C TYR A 46 23.39 -1.54 -0.17
N ARG A 47 24.18 -1.66 -1.24
CA ARG A 47 24.35 -2.94 -1.98
C ARG A 47 25.02 -4.05 -1.19
N LYS A 48 25.71 -3.72 -0.10
CA LYS A 48 26.34 -4.68 0.82
C LYS A 48 25.61 -4.78 2.16
N ASP A 49 24.55 -4.01 2.35
CA ASP A 49 23.74 -4.05 3.56
C ASP A 49 22.88 -5.30 3.57
N LYS A 50 23.18 -6.22 4.49
CA LYS A 50 22.48 -7.50 4.62
C LYS A 50 20.99 -7.33 4.95
N TYR A 51 20.63 -6.27 5.65
CA TYR A 51 19.23 -5.98 5.98
C TYR A 51 18.46 -5.56 4.74
N GLU A 52 18.97 -4.59 3.96
CA GLU A 52 18.33 -4.09 2.74
C GLU A 52 18.22 -5.18 1.66
N ILE A 53 19.31 -5.98 1.48
CA ILE A 53 19.28 -7.16 0.61
C ILE A 53 18.20 -8.15 1.08
N GLY A 54 18.13 -8.38 2.38
CA GLY A 54 17.11 -9.25 2.99
C GLY A 54 15.69 -8.76 2.71
N GLN A 55 15.45 -7.45 2.72
CA GLN A 55 14.15 -6.85 2.38
C GLN A 55 13.76 -7.11 0.91
N LEU A 56 14.68 -6.94 -0.05
CA LEU A 56 14.42 -7.25 -1.46
C LEU A 56 14.09 -8.73 -1.69
N LYS A 57 14.88 -9.63 -1.06
CA LYS A 57 14.62 -11.08 -1.13
C LYS A 57 13.26 -11.44 -0.53
N HIS A 58 12.93 -10.82 0.60
CA HIS A 58 11.64 -11.03 1.26
C HIS A 58 10.48 -10.57 0.38
N GLU A 59 10.58 -9.38 -0.21
CA GLU A 59 9.58 -8.84 -1.13
C GLU A 59 9.33 -9.78 -2.32
N ALA A 60 10.40 -10.29 -2.95
CA ALA A 60 10.29 -11.25 -4.04
C ALA A 60 9.66 -12.58 -3.58
N ASN A 61 10.02 -13.06 -2.38
CA ASN A 61 9.44 -14.29 -1.82
C ASN A 61 7.94 -14.15 -1.48
N VAL A 62 7.52 -13.01 -0.93
CA VAL A 62 6.09 -12.74 -0.71
C VAL A 62 5.35 -12.75 -2.04
N ALA A 63 5.85 -11.98 -3.01
CA ALA A 63 5.21 -11.80 -4.31
C ALA A 63 5.14 -13.09 -5.15
N SER A 64 6.08 -14.02 -4.99
CA SER A 64 6.05 -15.30 -5.71
C SER A 64 4.83 -16.18 -5.37
N THR A 65 4.14 -15.85 -4.28
CA THR A 65 2.92 -16.54 -3.85
C THR A 65 1.64 -15.80 -4.28
N LEU A 66 1.77 -14.62 -4.90
CA LEU A 66 0.67 -13.73 -5.25
C LEU A 66 0.48 -13.69 -6.77
N ASP A 67 -0.75 -13.94 -7.23
CA ASP A 67 -1.15 -13.78 -8.62
C ASP A 67 -2.56 -13.20 -8.66
N HIS A 68 -2.68 -11.89 -8.87
CA HIS A 68 -3.96 -11.19 -8.87
C HIS A 68 -3.87 -9.88 -9.66
N GLU A 69 -4.92 -9.52 -10.38
CA GLU A 69 -4.96 -8.32 -11.21
C GLU A 69 -4.67 -7.01 -10.45
N ASN A 70 -4.98 -6.93 -9.15
CA ASN A 70 -4.74 -5.76 -8.31
C ASN A 70 -3.46 -5.86 -7.44
N VAL A 71 -2.57 -6.79 -7.74
CA VAL A 71 -1.26 -6.96 -7.10
C VAL A 71 -0.18 -6.85 -8.18
N ILE A 72 0.92 -6.16 -7.89
CA ILE A 72 2.04 -6.06 -8.83
C ILE A 72 2.70 -7.42 -9.00
N LYS A 73 2.94 -7.83 -10.24
CA LYS A 73 3.65 -9.06 -10.53
C LYS A 73 5.16 -8.84 -10.37
N ILE A 74 5.79 -9.62 -9.52
CA ILE A 74 7.25 -9.63 -9.34
C ILE A 74 7.79 -10.89 -10.02
N PHE A 75 8.81 -10.71 -10.88
CA PHE A 75 9.43 -11.80 -11.64
C PHE A 75 10.53 -12.50 -10.85
N GLY A 76 11.10 -11.83 -9.84
CA GLY A 76 12.08 -12.42 -8.95
C GLY A 76 13.12 -11.43 -8.42
N TYR A 77 13.95 -11.94 -7.50
CA TYR A 77 15.14 -11.28 -7.01
C TYR A 77 16.35 -11.72 -7.84
N HIS A 78 17.23 -10.78 -8.15
CA HIS A 78 18.49 -10.99 -8.85
C HIS A 78 19.63 -10.28 -8.14
N ASP A 79 20.84 -10.78 -8.31
CA ASP A 79 22.08 -10.09 -7.94
C ASP A 79 22.98 -10.07 -9.18
N GLU A 80 22.92 -8.97 -9.90
CA GLU A 80 23.63 -8.81 -11.16
C GLU A 80 24.90 -8.01 -10.93
N GLN A 81 26.04 -8.69 -10.88
CA GLN A 81 27.36 -8.07 -10.73
C GLN A 81 27.49 -7.18 -9.48
N GLY A 82 26.89 -7.59 -8.35
CA GLY A 82 26.86 -6.82 -7.12
C GLY A 82 25.78 -5.71 -7.08
N TYR A 83 24.77 -5.82 -7.94
CA TYR A 83 23.56 -4.98 -7.91
C TYR A 83 22.37 -5.82 -7.49
N PRO A 84 22.06 -5.90 -6.19
CA PRO A 84 20.85 -6.55 -5.71
C PRO A 84 19.62 -5.81 -6.22
N LEU A 85 18.72 -6.53 -6.87
CA LEU A 85 17.51 -5.95 -7.48
C LEU A 85 16.33 -6.92 -7.45
N VAL A 86 15.13 -6.35 -7.61
CA VAL A 86 13.89 -7.06 -7.88
C VAL A 86 13.37 -6.64 -9.25
N ALA A 87 13.14 -7.63 -10.12
CA ALA A 87 12.49 -7.41 -11.41
C ALA A 87 10.98 -7.59 -11.28
N MET A 88 10.20 -6.65 -11.83
CA MET A 88 8.74 -6.64 -11.69
C MET A 88 8.06 -6.09 -12.93
N GLN A 89 6.77 -6.32 -13.04
CA GLN A 89 5.90 -5.72 -14.04
C GLN A 89 6.07 -4.20 -14.06
N LEU A 90 6.28 -3.65 -15.26
CA LEU A 90 6.16 -2.21 -15.45
C LEU A 90 4.68 -1.85 -15.46
N PHE A 91 4.27 -1.06 -14.50
CA PHE A 91 2.92 -0.50 -14.45
C PHE A 91 3.03 1.02 -14.55
N ASN A 92 2.68 1.56 -15.72
CA ASN A 92 2.86 2.99 -16.01
C ASN A 92 1.75 3.82 -15.36
N ALA A 93 1.86 4.00 -14.04
CA ALA A 93 0.90 4.74 -13.24
C ALA A 93 1.60 5.51 -12.12
N LYS A 94 0.94 6.57 -11.64
CA LYS A 94 1.37 7.29 -10.44
C LYS A 94 0.91 6.54 -9.20
N ASN A 95 1.63 6.71 -8.09
CA ASN A 95 1.08 6.25 -6.82
C ASN A 95 -0.11 7.13 -6.41
N MET A 96 -0.99 6.56 -5.61
CA MET A 96 -2.22 7.20 -5.18
C MET A 96 -1.97 8.53 -4.44
N LYS A 97 -0.85 8.66 -3.71
CA LYS A 97 -0.48 9.90 -3.03
C LYS A 97 -0.26 11.05 -4.00
N ILE A 98 0.43 10.78 -5.10
CA ILE A 98 0.67 11.76 -6.17
C ILE A 98 -0.64 12.02 -6.92
N ALA A 99 -1.40 10.97 -7.27
CA ALA A 99 -2.67 11.11 -7.96
C ALA A 99 -3.69 11.93 -7.16
N MET A 100 -3.76 11.76 -5.86
CA MET A 100 -4.60 12.59 -4.96
C MET A 100 -4.22 14.06 -4.98
N ARG A 101 -2.93 14.38 -5.12
CA ARG A 101 -2.44 15.75 -5.13
C ARG A 101 -2.63 16.43 -6.49
N GLU A 102 -2.37 15.70 -7.57
CA GLU A 102 -2.27 16.25 -8.93
C GLU A 102 -3.53 16.06 -9.77
N HIS A 103 -4.33 15.02 -9.47
CA HIS A 103 -5.46 14.57 -10.29
C HIS A 103 -6.66 14.15 -9.43
N ARG A 104 -6.90 14.87 -8.33
CA ARG A 104 -7.98 14.53 -7.39
C ARG A 104 -9.37 14.56 -8.06
N ASP A 105 -9.61 15.51 -8.92
CA ASP A 105 -10.81 15.67 -9.73
C ASP A 105 -11.09 14.48 -10.65
N LEU A 106 -10.04 13.87 -11.20
CA LEU A 106 -10.14 12.64 -12.00
C LEU A 106 -10.33 11.38 -11.15
N MET A 107 -9.81 11.38 -9.92
CA MET A 107 -9.93 10.23 -9.01
C MET A 107 -11.31 10.15 -8.34
N LEU A 108 -11.88 11.27 -7.92
CA LEU A 108 -13.13 11.29 -7.15
C LEU A 108 -14.31 10.63 -7.86
N PRO A 109 -14.53 10.80 -9.18
CA PRO A 109 -15.57 10.08 -9.91
C PRO A 109 -15.44 8.56 -9.85
N ASN A 110 -14.22 8.07 -9.69
CA ASN A 110 -13.89 6.66 -9.72
C ASN A 110 -13.50 6.09 -8.34
N ILE A 111 -13.66 6.89 -7.28
CA ILE A 111 -13.15 6.56 -5.95
C ILE A 111 -13.69 5.24 -5.40
N SER A 112 -14.95 4.90 -5.70
CA SER A 112 -15.53 3.63 -5.25
C SER A 112 -14.87 2.43 -5.91
N VAL A 113 -14.56 2.52 -7.19
CA VAL A 113 -13.84 1.47 -7.93
C VAL A 113 -12.42 1.31 -7.39
N ILE A 114 -11.74 2.43 -7.13
CA ILE A 114 -10.38 2.45 -6.58
C ILE A 114 -10.35 1.78 -5.20
N ILE A 115 -11.25 2.17 -4.28
CA ILE A 115 -11.34 1.58 -2.93
C ILE A 115 -11.61 0.07 -3.01
N ARG A 116 -12.53 -0.35 -3.89
CA ARG A 116 -12.83 -1.76 -4.10
C ARG A 116 -11.60 -2.53 -4.59
N LYS A 117 -10.87 -2.01 -5.56
CA LYS A 117 -9.66 -2.66 -6.10
C LYS A 117 -8.53 -2.74 -5.06
N CYS A 118 -8.36 -1.70 -4.21
CA CYS A 118 -7.46 -1.79 -3.05
C CYS A 118 -7.81 -2.97 -2.15
N ALA A 119 -9.09 -3.07 -1.78
CA ALA A 119 -9.55 -4.14 -0.90
C ALA A 119 -9.42 -5.53 -1.54
N LEU A 120 -9.68 -5.68 -2.85
CA LEU A 120 -9.51 -6.95 -3.57
C LEU A 120 -8.04 -7.41 -3.61
N GLY A 121 -7.10 -6.50 -3.90
CA GLY A 121 -5.67 -6.82 -3.87
C GLY A 121 -5.20 -7.25 -2.48
N LEU A 122 -5.64 -6.55 -1.43
CA LEU A 122 -5.32 -6.90 -0.04
C LEU A 122 -6.01 -8.20 0.39
N GLN A 123 -7.26 -8.44 -0.03
CA GLN A 123 -7.95 -9.71 0.24
C GLN A 123 -7.17 -10.90 -0.34
N HIS A 124 -6.70 -10.78 -1.59
CA HIS A 124 -5.87 -11.83 -2.19
C HIS A 124 -4.61 -12.11 -1.37
N MET A 125 -3.92 -11.07 -0.86
CA MET A 125 -2.76 -11.27 0.03
C MET A 125 -3.14 -12.01 1.30
N HIS A 126 -4.27 -11.65 1.93
CA HIS A 126 -4.77 -12.29 3.14
C HIS A 126 -5.13 -13.76 2.89
N ASP A 127 -5.76 -14.09 1.75
CA ASP A 127 -6.08 -15.46 1.35
C ASP A 127 -4.83 -16.33 1.16
N LYS A 128 -3.71 -15.71 0.75
CA LYS A 128 -2.39 -16.34 0.69
C LYS A 128 -1.64 -16.35 2.03
N GLY A 129 -2.29 -15.89 3.09
CA GLY A 129 -1.76 -15.84 4.46
C GLY A 129 -0.70 -14.77 4.67
N TRP A 130 -0.75 -13.65 3.94
CA TRP A 130 0.13 -12.51 4.11
C TRP A 130 -0.62 -11.28 4.59
N VAL A 131 -0.05 -10.56 5.55
CA VAL A 131 -0.48 -9.23 5.99
C VAL A 131 0.53 -8.22 5.47
N HIS A 132 0.08 -7.18 4.80
CA HIS A 132 0.94 -6.20 4.12
C HIS A 132 1.74 -5.34 5.10
N CYS A 133 1.10 -4.85 6.18
CA CYS A 133 1.69 -4.07 7.27
C CYS A 133 2.10 -2.62 6.95
N ASP A 134 2.11 -2.17 5.70
CA ASP A 134 2.43 -0.78 5.31
C ASP A 134 1.40 -0.22 4.33
N ILE A 135 0.13 -0.25 4.71
CA ILE A 135 -0.95 0.30 3.90
C ILE A 135 -0.92 1.82 3.95
N LYS A 136 -0.66 2.43 2.78
CA LYS A 136 -0.63 3.88 2.57
C LYS A 136 -0.87 4.20 1.10
N PRO A 137 -1.24 5.43 0.74
CA PRO A 137 -1.48 5.81 -0.66
C PRO A 137 -0.26 5.61 -1.57
N ASP A 138 0.97 5.69 -1.02
CA ASP A 138 2.20 5.47 -1.78
C ASP A 138 2.36 4.04 -2.30
N ASN A 139 1.70 3.06 -1.64
CA ASN A 139 1.79 1.64 -1.97
C ASN A 139 0.62 1.14 -2.84
N PHE A 140 -0.13 2.05 -3.42
CA PHE A 140 -1.12 1.78 -4.46
C PHE A 140 -0.78 2.57 -5.71
N LEU A 141 -0.52 1.89 -6.83
CA LEU A 141 -0.41 2.53 -8.13
C LEU A 141 -1.78 2.54 -8.78
N THR A 142 -2.18 3.67 -9.37
CA THR A 142 -3.44 3.76 -10.12
C THR A 142 -3.26 4.59 -11.38
N ASP A 143 -3.78 4.10 -12.50
CA ASP A 143 -3.80 4.79 -13.77
C ASP A 143 -5.13 5.56 -14.00
N GLU A 144 -5.23 6.24 -15.12
CA GLU A 144 -6.42 7.00 -15.55
C GLU A 144 -7.67 6.14 -15.81
N HIS A 145 -7.46 4.84 -16.08
CA HIS A 145 -8.53 3.85 -16.27
C HIS A 145 -8.92 3.15 -14.97
N CYS A 146 -8.40 3.62 -13.83
CA CYS A 146 -8.61 3.02 -12.50
C CYS A 146 -8.10 1.58 -12.40
N ASN A 147 -7.15 1.16 -13.26
CA ASN A 147 -6.39 -0.04 -12.98
C ASN A 147 -5.52 0.24 -11.76
N LEU A 148 -5.43 -0.75 -10.86
CA LEU A 148 -4.76 -0.58 -9.58
C LEU A 148 -3.84 -1.75 -9.31
N LYS A 149 -2.67 -1.44 -8.74
CA LYS A 149 -1.72 -2.43 -8.23
C LYS A 149 -1.31 -2.10 -6.80
N VAL A 150 -1.43 -3.07 -5.91
CA VAL A 150 -0.78 -3.06 -4.59
C VAL A 150 0.69 -3.39 -4.79
N ILE A 151 1.58 -2.61 -4.16
CA ILE A 151 3.04 -2.73 -4.30
C ILE A 151 3.74 -2.71 -2.93
N ASP A 152 5.03 -3.08 -2.92
CA ASP A 152 5.95 -2.99 -1.78
C ASP A 152 5.61 -3.93 -0.61
N PHE A 153 6.03 -5.18 -0.74
CA PHE A 153 5.82 -6.24 0.25
C PHE A 153 7.01 -6.41 1.21
N SER A 154 7.92 -5.44 1.27
CA SER A 154 9.20 -5.54 2.00
C SER A 154 9.04 -5.82 3.49
N ILE A 155 7.93 -5.39 4.11
CA ILE A 155 7.64 -5.63 5.54
C ILE A 155 6.39 -6.49 5.77
N ALA A 156 5.86 -7.14 4.72
CA ALA A 156 4.74 -8.06 4.86
C ALA A 156 5.09 -9.23 5.79
N VAL A 157 4.12 -9.71 6.55
CA VAL A 157 4.33 -10.83 7.48
C VAL A 157 3.31 -11.93 7.24
N LYS A 158 3.68 -13.18 7.60
CA LYS A 158 2.71 -14.28 7.61
C LYS A 158 1.65 -14.07 8.69
N ASP A 159 0.38 -14.26 8.33
CA ASP A 159 -0.72 -14.34 9.29
C ASP A 159 -0.60 -15.66 10.08
N LYS A 160 0.16 -15.60 11.14
CA LYS A 160 0.33 -16.74 12.04
C LYS A 160 -0.70 -16.64 13.16
N LYS A 161 -1.69 -17.50 13.15
CA LYS A 161 -2.58 -17.77 14.30
C LYS A 161 -1.83 -18.49 15.44
N SER A 162 -0.58 -18.12 15.70
CA SER A 162 0.25 -18.79 16.71
C SER A 162 0.12 -18.09 18.06
N LEU A 163 -0.26 -18.84 19.08
CA LEU A 163 -0.27 -18.42 20.48
C LEU A 163 1.16 -18.10 21.01
N PHE A 164 2.22 -18.51 20.29
CA PHE A 164 3.63 -18.35 20.64
C PHE A 164 4.42 -17.48 19.65
N GLY A 165 3.76 -16.58 18.93
CA GLY A 165 4.42 -15.68 17.97
C GLY A 165 5.43 -14.76 18.67
N SER A 166 6.68 -14.71 18.22
CA SER A 166 7.67 -13.74 18.70
C SER A 166 7.19 -12.33 18.39
N ARG A 167 7.23 -11.44 19.40
CA ARG A 167 6.88 -10.02 19.23
C ARG A 167 7.80 -9.38 18.20
N PRO A 168 7.26 -8.55 17.26
CA PRO A 168 8.10 -7.81 16.33
C PRO A 168 9.15 -6.98 17.10
N LYS A 169 10.43 -7.11 16.70
CA LYS A 169 11.55 -6.43 17.38
C LYS A 169 11.47 -4.90 17.25
N ALA A 170 10.87 -4.40 16.18
CA ALA A 170 10.76 -2.97 15.90
C ALA A 170 9.38 -2.60 15.38
N ILE A 171 8.99 -1.34 15.58
CA ILE A 171 7.81 -0.74 14.93
C ILE A 171 8.17 -0.54 13.45
N ARG A 172 7.38 -1.13 12.55
CA ARG A 172 7.55 -1.02 11.09
C ARG A 172 6.26 -0.51 10.47
N GLY A 173 6.39 0.26 9.40
CA GLY A 173 5.28 0.86 8.67
C GLY A 173 5.22 2.38 8.83
N THR A 174 4.36 3.00 8.06
CA THR A 174 4.20 4.46 8.00
C THR A 174 3.28 4.94 9.11
N ARG A 175 3.81 5.76 10.01
CA ARG A 175 3.14 6.18 11.27
C ARG A 175 1.71 6.70 11.08
N SER A 176 1.44 7.44 10.00
CA SER A 176 0.11 8.03 9.74
C SER A 176 -1.01 7.02 9.42
N TYR A 177 -0.66 5.76 9.15
CA TYR A 177 -1.61 4.70 8.78
C TYR A 177 -1.48 3.46 9.66
N MET A 178 -0.57 3.51 10.64
CA MET A 178 -0.19 2.37 11.46
C MET A 178 -1.29 1.98 12.43
N ALA A 179 -1.63 0.69 12.44
CA ALA A 179 -2.65 0.17 13.35
C ALA A 179 -2.18 0.16 14.81
N PRO A 180 -3.09 0.34 15.80
CA PRO A 180 -2.76 0.35 17.23
C PRO A 180 -1.95 -0.87 17.71
N GLU A 181 -2.23 -2.06 17.18
CA GLU A 181 -1.49 -3.28 17.52
C GLU A 181 -0.06 -3.28 16.98
N GLN A 182 0.19 -2.71 15.79
CA GLN A 182 1.55 -2.54 15.26
C GLN A 182 2.36 -1.59 16.16
N ILE A 183 1.76 -0.48 16.60
CA ILE A 183 2.39 0.47 17.53
C ILE A 183 2.73 -0.22 18.85
N ARG A 184 1.84 -1.09 19.35
CA ARG A 184 2.07 -1.90 20.56
C ARG A 184 3.01 -3.09 20.37
N ARG A 185 3.61 -3.22 19.15
CA ARG A 185 4.47 -4.35 18.77
C ARG A 185 3.80 -5.72 18.95
N LYS A 186 2.49 -5.78 18.74
CA LYS A 186 1.76 -7.04 18.64
C LYS A 186 1.87 -7.58 17.21
N GLN A 187 1.63 -8.89 17.05
CA GLN A 187 1.60 -9.50 15.73
C GLN A 187 0.51 -8.84 14.87
N PRO A 188 0.85 -8.30 13.69
CA PRO A 188 -0.15 -7.82 12.75
C PRO A 188 -1.03 -8.95 12.22
N THR A 189 -2.27 -8.62 11.93
CA THR A 189 -3.28 -9.53 11.37
C THR A 189 -3.97 -8.83 10.18
N PRO A 190 -4.80 -9.50 9.39
CA PRO A 190 -5.61 -8.86 8.36
C PRO A 190 -6.36 -7.61 8.84
N ALA A 191 -6.79 -7.58 10.11
CA ALA A 191 -7.42 -6.41 10.71
C ALA A 191 -6.48 -5.19 10.83
N SER A 192 -5.15 -5.39 10.79
CA SER A 192 -4.18 -4.28 10.76
C SER A 192 -4.20 -3.56 9.40
N ASP A 193 -4.28 -4.32 8.31
CA ASP A 193 -4.41 -3.76 6.96
C ASP A 193 -5.79 -3.09 6.76
N VAL A 194 -6.85 -3.64 7.38
CA VAL A 194 -8.18 -3.01 7.40
C VAL A 194 -8.10 -1.61 8.03
N TYR A 195 -7.38 -1.46 9.15
CA TYR A 195 -7.17 -0.16 9.79
C TYR A 195 -6.40 0.80 8.86
N GLY A 196 -5.31 0.34 8.26
CA GLY A 196 -4.52 1.12 7.30
C GLY A 196 -5.37 1.60 6.11
N LEU A 197 -6.18 0.70 5.53
CA LEU A 197 -7.10 1.06 4.44
C LEU A 197 -8.17 2.05 4.91
N GLY A 198 -8.67 1.92 6.14
CA GLY A 198 -9.57 2.91 6.75
C GLY A 198 -8.95 4.31 6.82
N CYS A 199 -7.66 4.41 7.17
CA CYS A 199 -6.91 5.67 7.14
C CYS A 199 -6.77 6.22 5.71
N VAL A 200 -6.49 5.37 4.73
CA VAL A 200 -6.39 5.75 3.31
C VAL A 200 -7.73 6.26 2.80
N ILE A 201 -8.84 5.56 3.05
CA ILE A 201 -10.19 5.98 2.65
C ILE A 201 -10.55 7.33 3.29
N PHE A 202 -10.26 7.50 4.57
CA PHE A 202 -10.48 8.76 5.26
C PHE A 202 -9.75 9.90 4.57
N GLU A 203 -8.46 9.72 4.25
CA GLU A 203 -7.64 10.72 3.57
C GLU A 203 -8.11 10.98 2.13
N LEU A 204 -8.50 9.96 1.38
CA LEU A 204 -9.04 10.10 0.04
C LEU A 204 -10.26 11.02 0.00
N LEU A 205 -11.16 10.93 0.96
CA LEU A 205 -12.40 11.68 0.99
C LEU A 205 -12.27 13.05 1.66
N SER A 206 -11.49 13.16 2.74
CA SER A 206 -11.34 14.40 3.51
C SER A 206 -10.10 15.23 3.15
N ALA A 207 -9.20 14.73 2.29
CA ALA A 207 -7.88 15.27 1.96
C ALA A 207 -6.91 15.39 3.18
N LYS A 208 -7.24 14.78 4.31
CA LYS A 208 -6.42 14.76 5.54
C LYS A 208 -6.42 13.37 6.15
N THR A 209 -5.30 12.96 6.74
CA THR A 209 -5.27 11.73 7.53
C THR A 209 -6.15 11.85 8.78
N PRO A 210 -6.72 10.75 9.30
CA PRO A 210 -7.63 10.81 10.46
C PRO A 210 -6.96 11.32 11.72
N PHE A 211 -5.64 11.17 11.83
CA PHE A 211 -4.85 11.67 12.94
C PHE A 211 -3.62 12.41 12.43
N THR A 212 -3.31 13.53 13.09
CA THR A 212 -2.12 14.35 12.86
C THR A 212 -1.48 14.67 14.20
N GLY A 213 -0.19 14.95 14.23
CA GLY A 213 0.54 15.28 15.46
C GLY A 213 1.74 16.19 15.16
N ASN A 214 2.14 17.01 16.14
CA ASN A 214 3.31 17.87 16.05
C ASN A 214 4.63 17.08 16.22
N SER A 215 4.53 15.85 16.72
CA SER A 215 5.65 14.92 16.82
C SER A 215 5.22 13.50 16.41
N PRO A 216 6.19 12.64 16.04
CA PRO A 216 5.91 11.24 15.77
C PRO A 216 5.21 10.51 16.95
N ASP A 217 5.61 10.81 18.17
CA ASP A 217 5.05 10.16 19.37
C ASP A 217 3.62 10.64 19.66
N GLU A 218 3.34 11.93 19.47
CA GLU A 218 1.97 12.47 19.55
C GLU A 218 1.04 11.79 18.54
N LEU A 219 1.51 11.66 17.28
CA LEU A 219 0.75 10.98 16.23
C LEU A 219 0.45 9.53 16.60
N LEU A 220 1.46 8.77 17.05
CA LEU A 220 1.27 7.40 17.49
C LEU A 220 0.31 7.30 18.68
N LYS A 221 0.40 8.21 19.66
CA LYS A 221 -0.53 8.28 20.79
C LYS A 221 -1.97 8.51 20.33
N LYS A 222 -2.19 9.35 19.32
CA LYS A 222 -3.54 9.57 18.75
C LYS A 222 -4.07 8.32 18.04
N HIS A 223 -3.25 7.57 17.33
CA HIS A 223 -3.65 6.27 16.80
C HIS A 223 -4.06 5.27 17.90
N LEU A 224 -3.40 5.33 19.07
CA LEU A 224 -3.70 4.43 20.19
C LEU A 224 -5.01 4.78 20.92
N SER A 225 -5.31 6.06 21.12
CA SER A 225 -6.32 6.46 22.11
C SER A 225 -7.24 7.63 21.71
N ALA A 226 -6.90 8.46 20.73
CA ALA A 226 -7.74 9.59 20.38
C ALA A 226 -9.08 9.13 19.79
N PRO A 227 -10.18 9.87 20.01
CA PRO A 227 -11.45 9.64 19.35
C PRO A 227 -11.28 9.61 17.82
N ILE A 228 -12.01 8.71 17.15
CA ILE A 228 -12.00 8.63 15.69
C ILE A 228 -12.79 9.83 15.15
N PRO A 229 -12.19 10.67 14.29
CA PRO A 229 -12.90 11.82 13.73
C PRO A 229 -14.06 11.37 12.83
N SER A 230 -15.10 12.19 12.74
CA SER A 230 -16.23 11.90 11.87
C SER A 230 -15.89 12.19 10.42
N LEU A 231 -15.93 11.17 9.57
CA LEU A 231 -15.76 11.33 8.13
C LEU A 231 -16.93 12.12 7.52
N GLU A 232 -18.15 11.92 8.03
CA GLU A 232 -19.35 12.66 7.61
C GLU A 232 -19.23 14.17 7.83
N ALA A 233 -18.53 14.58 8.91
CA ALA A 233 -18.36 15.99 9.24
C ALA A 233 -17.30 16.69 8.36
N CYS A 234 -16.41 15.95 7.73
CA CYS A 234 -15.30 16.51 6.93
C CYS A 234 -15.33 16.08 5.45
N SER A 235 -16.40 15.43 5.01
CA SER A 235 -16.59 15.02 3.61
C SER A 235 -18.07 14.94 3.26
N ASP A 236 -18.37 14.67 1.98
CA ASP A 236 -19.75 14.43 1.50
C ASP A 236 -20.20 12.96 1.64
N ALA A 237 -19.51 12.18 2.47
CA ALA A 237 -19.88 10.80 2.74
C ALA A 237 -21.25 10.68 3.42
N THR A 238 -21.96 9.57 3.14
CA THR A 238 -23.16 9.22 3.90
C THR A 238 -22.79 8.81 5.31
N LYS A 239 -23.76 8.85 6.22
CA LYS A 239 -23.60 8.39 7.61
C LYS A 239 -23.25 6.89 7.67
N GLU A 240 -23.87 6.09 6.81
CA GLU A 240 -23.65 4.64 6.70
C GLU A 240 -22.21 4.36 6.31
N PHE A 241 -21.69 5.05 5.28
CA PHE A 241 -20.31 4.86 4.84
C PHE A 241 -19.31 5.40 5.88
N ALA A 242 -19.60 6.54 6.50
CA ALA A 242 -18.77 7.09 7.58
C ALA A 242 -18.70 6.13 8.79
N ASN A 243 -19.79 5.45 9.11
CA ASN A 243 -19.84 4.43 10.17
C ASN A 243 -19.00 3.19 9.80
N LEU A 244 -19.04 2.73 8.53
CA LEU A 244 -18.18 1.64 8.06
C LEU A 244 -16.68 2.02 8.22
N VAL A 245 -16.28 3.21 7.77
CA VAL A 245 -14.91 3.69 7.94
C VAL A 245 -14.53 3.83 9.42
N LYS A 246 -15.45 4.33 10.26
CA LYS A 246 -15.25 4.39 11.72
C LYS A 246 -15.04 3.00 12.33
N LYS A 247 -15.79 1.99 11.87
CA LYS A 247 -15.62 0.58 12.28
C LYS A 247 -14.23 0.05 11.87
N MET A 248 -13.75 0.38 10.64
CA MET A 248 -12.38 0.04 10.21
C MET A 248 -11.31 0.66 11.11
N LEU A 249 -11.53 1.89 11.61
CA LEU A 249 -10.60 2.64 12.46
C LEU A 249 -10.73 2.33 13.96
N ALA A 250 -11.54 1.36 14.37
CA ALA A 250 -11.67 0.96 15.77
C ALA A 250 -10.30 0.60 16.36
N LYS A 251 -10.01 1.09 17.59
CA LYS A 251 -8.70 0.91 18.24
C LYS A 251 -8.45 -0.54 18.65
N ASP A 252 -9.51 -1.23 19.03
CA ASP A 252 -9.50 -2.66 19.33
C ASP A 252 -9.73 -3.46 18.03
N PRO A 253 -8.79 -4.31 17.59
CA PRO A 253 -8.97 -5.14 16.40
C PRO A 253 -10.23 -6.01 16.43
N ALA A 254 -10.68 -6.46 17.60
CA ALA A 254 -11.87 -7.29 17.76
C ALA A 254 -13.18 -6.53 17.43
N LYS A 255 -13.15 -5.19 17.51
CA LYS A 255 -14.27 -4.30 17.17
C LYS A 255 -14.24 -3.77 15.75
N ARG A 256 -13.24 -4.15 14.96
CA ARG A 256 -13.10 -3.77 13.54
C ARG A 256 -13.90 -4.69 12.63
N VAL A 257 -14.04 -4.27 11.39
CA VAL A 257 -14.24 -5.16 10.25
C VAL A 257 -13.10 -6.18 10.26
N LYS A 258 -13.42 -7.47 10.26
CA LYS A 258 -12.45 -8.55 10.53
C LYS A 258 -11.53 -8.85 9.35
N SER A 259 -12.00 -8.59 8.13
CA SER A 259 -11.28 -8.92 6.89
C SER A 259 -11.69 -7.97 5.76
N MET A 260 -10.90 -7.95 4.68
CA MET A 260 -11.27 -7.25 3.45
C MET A 260 -12.53 -7.85 2.80
N ASN A 261 -12.78 -9.15 2.98
CA ASN A 261 -13.99 -9.78 2.48
C ASN A 261 -15.25 -9.24 3.21
N GLU A 262 -15.21 -9.12 4.55
CA GLU A 262 -16.31 -8.50 5.31
C GLU A 262 -16.50 -7.04 4.90
N PHE A 263 -15.40 -6.28 4.72
CA PHE A 263 -15.47 -4.92 4.21
C PHE A 263 -16.16 -4.86 2.83
N LEU A 264 -15.73 -5.68 1.88
CA LEU A 264 -16.29 -5.70 0.54
C LEU A 264 -17.79 -6.07 0.54
N HIS A 265 -18.19 -6.97 1.42
CA HIS A 265 -19.59 -7.36 1.58
C HIS A 265 -20.44 -6.19 2.10
N GLU A 266 -20.02 -5.54 3.19
CA GLU A 266 -20.73 -4.36 3.74
C GLU A 266 -20.71 -3.19 2.72
N TYR A 267 -19.55 -2.94 2.09
CA TYR A 267 -19.34 -1.87 1.14
C TYR A 267 -20.25 -1.93 -0.09
N LYS A 268 -20.56 -3.13 -0.59
CA LYS A 268 -21.37 -3.35 -1.79
C LYS A 268 -22.78 -2.75 -1.67
N SER A 269 -23.37 -2.75 -0.47
CA SER A 269 -24.72 -2.29 -0.20
C SER A 269 -24.82 -0.82 0.23
N ILE A 270 -23.67 -0.19 0.55
CA ILE A 270 -23.63 1.16 1.10
C ILE A 270 -23.49 2.21 -0.01
N GLN A 271 -24.34 3.24 0.02
CA GLN A 271 -24.17 4.43 -0.79
C GLN A 271 -23.06 5.31 -0.19
N MET A 272 -21.99 5.58 -0.94
CA MET A 272 -20.83 6.31 -0.43
C MET A 272 -21.12 7.79 -0.19
N PHE A 273 -21.78 8.48 -1.13
CA PHE A 273 -22.03 9.92 -1.07
C PHE A 273 -23.49 10.24 -0.83
N ARG A 274 -23.73 11.35 -0.14
CA ARG A 274 -25.07 11.93 0.04
C ARG A 274 -25.72 12.26 -1.31
N PRO A 275 -27.05 12.18 -1.44
CA PRO A 275 -27.75 12.59 -2.65
C PRO A 275 -27.39 14.02 -3.06
N GLY A 276 -27.12 14.25 -4.34
CA GLY A 276 -26.71 15.54 -4.88
C GLY A 276 -25.25 15.97 -4.56
N LYS A 277 -24.50 15.15 -3.81
CA LYS A 277 -23.11 15.43 -3.42
C LYS A 277 -22.10 14.47 -4.07
N ARG A 278 -22.55 13.68 -5.03
CA ARG A 278 -21.65 12.78 -5.77
C ARG A 278 -20.75 13.60 -6.68
N PRO A 279 -19.42 13.28 -6.76
CA PRO A 279 -18.58 13.85 -7.79
C PRO A 279 -19.15 13.61 -9.19
N GLU A 280 -19.02 14.59 -10.07
CA GLU A 280 -19.44 14.44 -11.46
C GLU A 280 -18.78 13.20 -12.08
N GLY A 281 -19.56 12.41 -12.84
CA GLY A 281 -19.09 11.17 -13.43
C GLY A 281 -18.86 10.00 -12.44
N PHE A 282 -19.29 10.11 -11.17
CA PHE A 282 -19.12 9.06 -10.16
C PHE A 282 -19.57 7.68 -10.64
N LYS A 283 -18.64 6.71 -10.61
CA LYS A 283 -18.88 5.29 -10.96
C LYS A 283 -18.95 4.44 -9.68
N ARG A 284 -19.91 3.53 -9.63
CA ARG A 284 -20.07 2.55 -8.53
C ARG A 284 -19.27 1.28 -8.76
#